data_99ff5d979fbba2fff42a62cc20cc7651
#
_entry.id   99ff5d979fbba2fff42a62cc20cc7651
#
_cell.length_a   1.000
_cell.length_b   1.000
_cell.length_c   1.000
_cell.angle_alpha   90.00
_cell.angle_beta   90.00
_cell.angle_gamma   90.00
#
_symmetry.space_group_name_H-M   'P 1'
#
loop_
_entity.id
_entity.type
_entity.pdbx_description
1 polymer ?
#
loop_
_entity_poly.entity_id
_entity_poly.type
_entity_poly.pdbx_seq_one_letter_code
_entity_poly.pdbx_strand_id
1 'polypeptide(L)'
;IDLKLKASASLENDIKKTDSKNVVGILKGKTRPDEYVIYTAHWDHLGRCKPAPDGDDICNGAVDNATGTAALVALAEAHVKAGAPDRSIIFLAVTAEESGLLGSAYYAQNPIYPLSKTVGGVNMDAFGMAGPAKNVIVVGKGKSGLDRYLEAALTGDGRVAEAEPTPEKGYYYR
;
A
#
# COMPACT_ATOMS: atom_id res chain seq x y z
N ILE A 1 -45.94 3.45 -1.12
CA ILE A 1 -46.81 2.83 -2.14
C ILE A 1 -46.35 1.40 -2.31
N ASP A 2 -47.25 0.43 -2.00
CA ASP A 2 -46.98 -0.99 -2.23
C ASP A 2 -47.12 -1.28 -3.72
N LEU A 3 -46.01 -1.58 -4.39
CA LEU A 3 -46.01 -1.80 -5.85
C LEU A 3 -46.52 -3.18 -6.26
N LYS A 4 -46.83 -4.08 -5.28
CA LYS A 4 -47.29 -5.47 -5.51
C LYS A 4 -46.43 -6.25 -6.51
N LEU A 5 -45.14 -5.89 -6.60
CA LEU A 5 -44.17 -6.58 -7.45
C LEU A 5 -43.47 -7.70 -6.65
N LYS A 6 -43.22 -8.81 -7.33
CA LYS A 6 -42.39 -9.89 -6.82
C LYS A 6 -41.15 -9.98 -7.70
N ALA A 7 -39.99 -10.08 -7.07
CA ALA A 7 -38.74 -10.37 -7.76
C ALA A 7 -38.25 -11.76 -7.34
N SER A 8 -37.72 -12.52 -8.27
CA SER A 8 -37.00 -13.77 -7.99
C SER A 8 -35.67 -13.73 -8.72
N ALA A 9 -34.64 -14.27 -8.09
CA ALA A 9 -33.33 -14.42 -8.68
C ALA A 9 -32.82 -15.85 -8.43
N SER A 10 -32.19 -16.43 -9.44
CA SER A 10 -31.46 -17.70 -9.31
C SER A 10 -30.01 -17.42 -9.66
N LEU A 11 -29.11 -17.88 -8.81
CA LEU A 11 -27.67 -17.71 -8.95
C LEU A 11 -27.01 -19.08 -8.92
N GLU A 12 -26.13 -19.31 -9.89
CA GLU A 12 -25.24 -20.47 -9.92
C GLU A 12 -23.80 -19.94 -9.78
N ASN A 13 -23.07 -20.42 -8.77
CA ASN A 13 -21.73 -19.96 -8.45
C ASN A 13 -20.74 -21.13 -8.52
N ASP A 14 -19.63 -20.93 -9.22
CA ASP A 14 -18.45 -21.78 -9.13
C ASP A 14 -17.44 -21.14 -8.16
N ILE A 15 -17.30 -21.71 -6.96
CA ILE A 15 -16.43 -21.18 -5.91
C ILE A 15 -15.09 -21.89 -5.98
N LYS A 16 -14.05 -21.13 -6.39
CA LYS A 16 -12.66 -21.58 -6.36
C LYS A 16 -11.94 -20.99 -5.17
N LYS A 17 -11.25 -21.84 -4.41
CA LYS A 17 -10.38 -21.41 -3.31
C LYS A 17 -8.94 -21.46 -3.79
N THR A 18 -8.19 -20.41 -3.52
CA THR A 18 -6.76 -20.30 -3.83
C THR A 18 -6.04 -19.76 -2.61
N ASP A 19 -4.91 -20.37 -2.28
CA ASP A 19 -4.05 -19.90 -1.20
C ASP A 19 -3.02 -18.92 -1.76
N SER A 20 -2.78 -17.84 -1.04
CA SER A 20 -1.73 -16.89 -1.32
C SER A 20 -0.96 -16.55 -0.03
N LYS A 21 0.09 -15.72 -0.12
CA LYS A 21 0.97 -15.45 1.01
C LYS A 21 1.40 -13.99 1.06
N ASN A 22 1.45 -13.44 2.27
CA ASN A 22 2.22 -12.24 2.54
C ASN A 22 3.70 -12.62 2.66
N VAL A 23 4.59 -11.72 2.23
CA VAL A 23 6.03 -11.88 2.39
C VAL A 23 6.53 -10.84 3.38
N VAL A 24 7.26 -11.27 4.40
CA VAL A 24 7.74 -10.40 5.47
C VAL A 24 9.25 -10.48 5.57
N GLY A 25 9.92 -9.33 5.46
CA GLY A 25 11.33 -9.14 5.77
C GLY A 25 11.51 -8.24 6.98
N ILE A 26 12.58 -8.39 7.73
CA ILE A 26 12.92 -7.53 8.85
C ILE A 26 14.40 -7.13 8.83
N LEU A 27 14.64 -5.84 9.03
CA LEU A 27 15.97 -5.31 9.39
C LEU A 27 15.94 -4.96 10.88
N LYS A 28 16.70 -5.70 11.68
CA LYS A 28 16.69 -5.55 13.14
C LYS A 28 17.35 -4.26 13.59
N GLY A 29 16.70 -3.54 14.49
CA GLY A 29 17.21 -2.32 15.11
C GLY A 29 18.32 -2.54 16.12
N LYS A 30 19.16 -1.51 16.36
CA LYS A 30 20.29 -1.56 17.31
C LYS A 30 19.86 -1.30 18.76
N THR A 31 19.08 -0.23 18.98
CA THR A 31 18.83 0.31 20.32
C THR A 31 17.42 0.03 20.81
N ARG A 32 16.47 -0.08 19.89
CA ARG A 32 15.05 -0.35 20.14
C ARG A 32 14.54 -1.45 19.20
N PRO A 33 15.10 -2.66 19.28
CA PRO A 33 14.79 -3.74 18.33
C PRO A 33 13.33 -4.25 18.40
N ASP A 34 12.64 -3.97 19.49
CA ASP A 34 11.23 -4.36 19.73
C ASP A 34 10.22 -3.26 19.39
N GLU A 35 10.67 -2.14 18.84
CA GLU A 35 9.82 -1.12 18.24
C GLU A 35 9.95 -1.19 16.71
N TYR A 36 8.85 -1.05 16.00
CA TYR A 36 8.80 -1.30 14.57
C TYR A 36 8.33 -0.10 13.77
N VAL A 37 8.97 0.13 12.62
CA VAL A 37 8.43 0.91 11.52
C VAL A 37 8.13 -0.08 10.40
N ILE A 38 6.97 0.06 9.73
CA ILE A 38 6.56 -0.87 8.69
C ILE A 38 6.43 -0.15 7.34
N TYR A 39 7.04 -0.72 6.32
CA TYR A 39 6.78 -0.38 4.91
C TYR A 39 5.96 -1.48 4.28
N THR A 40 4.89 -1.11 3.56
CA THR A 40 4.01 -2.07 2.89
C THR A 40 3.83 -1.72 1.42
N ALA A 41 3.62 -2.73 0.61
CA ALA A 41 3.12 -2.64 -0.75
C ALA A 41 2.42 -3.96 -1.09
N HIS A 42 1.41 -3.94 -1.96
CA HIS A 42 0.86 -5.20 -2.45
C HIS A 42 1.65 -5.68 -3.67
N TRP A 43 1.76 -7.00 -3.81
CA TRP A 43 2.52 -7.64 -4.87
C TRP A 43 1.64 -8.36 -5.90
N ASP A 44 0.35 -8.44 -5.63
CA ASP A 44 -0.65 -8.99 -6.54
C ASP A 44 -1.19 -7.93 -7.50
N HIS A 45 -1.87 -8.40 -8.53
CA HIS A 45 -2.74 -7.61 -9.40
C HIS A 45 -3.87 -8.52 -9.91
N LEU A 46 -4.70 -8.03 -10.84
CA LEU A 46 -5.91 -8.71 -11.30
C LEU A 46 -5.64 -10.00 -12.09
N GLY A 47 -4.43 -10.21 -12.58
CA GLY A 47 -4.05 -11.39 -13.36
C GLY A 47 -4.69 -11.40 -14.72
N ARG A 48 -5.59 -12.35 -15.01
CA ARG A 48 -6.30 -12.40 -16.30
C ARG A 48 -7.56 -11.53 -16.26
N CYS A 49 -7.64 -10.65 -17.23
CA CYS A 49 -8.73 -9.70 -17.41
C CYS A 49 -9.56 -10.01 -18.67
N LYS A 50 -10.53 -9.16 -18.97
CA LYS A 50 -11.22 -9.21 -20.25
C LYS A 50 -10.21 -8.90 -21.36
N PRO A 51 -10.12 -9.73 -22.42
CA PRO A 51 -9.19 -9.49 -23.52
C PRO A 51 -9.35 -8.11 -24.15
N ALA A 52 -8.22 -7.45 -24.39
CA ALA A 52 -8.15 -6.25 -25.23
C ALA A 52 -8.40 -6.60 -26.71
N PRO A 53 -8.59 -5.61 -27.61
CA PRO A 53 -8.83 -5.87 -29.03
C PRO A 53 -7.73 -6.64 -29.75
N ASP A 54 -6.50 -6.58 -29.27
CA ASP A 54 -5.33 -7.33 -29.77
C ASP A 54 -5.21 -8.75 -29.18
N GLY A 55 -6.13 -9.12 -28.29
CA GLY A 55 -6.17 -10.44 -27.65
C GLY A 55 -5.38 -10.52 -26.34
N ASP A 56 -4.71 -9.45 -25.90
CA ASP A 56 -4.04 -9.43 -24.60
C ASP A 56 -5.08 -9.48 -23.46
N ASP A 57 -4.98 -10.49 -22.63
CA ASP A 57 -5.86 -10.71 -21.47
C ASP A 57 -5.12 -10.60 -20.13
N ILE A 58 -3.87 -10.12 -20.12
CA ILE A 58 -3.07 -10.00 -18.91
C ILE A 58 -3.09 -8.57 -18.37
N CYS A 59 -3.66 -8.40 -17.17
CA CYS A 59 -3.51 -7.19 -16.40
C CYS A 59 -2.14 -7.21 -15.70
N ASN A 60 -1.17 -6.49 -16.27
CA ASN A 60 0.25 -6.64 -15.91
C ASN A 60 0.61 -6.09 -14.52
N GLY A 61 -0.13 -5.11 -13.99
CA GLY A 61 0.19 -4.51 -12.69
C GLY A 61 1.52 -3.76 -12.65
N ALA A 62 1.99 -3.24 -13.80
CA ALA A 62 3.33 -2.64 -13.89
C ALA A 62 3.47 -1.38 -13.04
N VAL A 63 2.43 -0.57 -12.92
CA VAL A 63 2.36 0.61 -12.05
C VAL A 63 1.68 0.23 -10.74
N ASP A 64 0.53 -0.38 -10.83
CA ASP A 64 -0.28 -0.89 -9.73
C ASP A 64 -0.14 -2.43 -9.64
N ASN A 65 0.73 -3.04 -8.76
CA ASN A 65 1.60 -2.24 -7.88
C ASN A 65 3.05 -2.79 -7.90
N ALA A 66 3.57 -3.09 -9.09
CA ALA A 66 4.98 -3.47 -9.22
C ALA A 66 5.91 -2.32 -8.78
N THR A 67 5.48 -1.05 -8.94
CA THR A 67 6.26 0.11 -8.49
C THR A 67 6.42 0.14 -6.98
N GLY A 68 5.35 -0.09 -6.21
CA GLY A 68 5.41 -0.16 -4.75
C GLY A 68 6.24 -1.35 -4.25
N THR A 69 6.09 -2.50 -4.89
CA THR A 69 6.88 -3.69 -4.55
C THR A 69 8.37 -3.48 -4.85
N ALA A 70 8.71 -2.85 -5.98
CA ALA A 70 10.10 -2.49 -6.30
C ALA A 70 10.67 -1.48 -5.30
N ALA A 71 9.86 -0.50 -4.86
CA ALA A 71 10.27 0.46 -3.85
C ALA A 71 10.52 -0.21 -2.48
N LEU A 72 9.75 -1.24 -2.09
CA LEU A 72 10.03 -2.03 -0.89
C LEU A 72 11.43 -2.64 -0.92
N VAL A 73 11.82 -3.23 -2.04
CA VAL A 73 13.16 -3.81 -2.23
C VAL A 73 14.23 -2.73 -2.19
N ALA A 74 14.03 -1.62 -2.90
CA ALA A 74 14.99 -0.52 -2.94
C ALA A 74 15.19 0.12 -1.55
N LEU A 75 14.11 0.29 -0.78
CA LEU A 75 14.19 0.77 0.61
C LEU A 75 14.92 -0.22 1.52
N ALA A 76 14.66 -1.51 1.38
CA ALA A 76 15.37 -2.53 2.14
C ALA A 76 16.87 -2.48 1.87
N GLU A 77 17.29 -2.40 0.61
CA GLU A 77 18.70 -2.24 0.23
C GLU A 77 19.31 -0.94 0.77
N ALA A 78 18.60 0.18 0.66
CA ALA A 78 19.08 1.48 1.15
C ALA A 78 19.31 1.43 2.67
N HIS A 79 18.37 0.88 3.44
CA HIS A 79 18.50 0.75 4.88
C HIS A 79 19.62 -0.20 5.28
N VAL A 80 19.81 -1.32 4.57
CA VAL A 80 20.94 -2.23 4.81
C VAL A 80 22.27 -1.53 4.56
N LYS A 81 22.38 -0.77 3.47
CA LYS A 81 23.60 0.02 3.16
C LYS A 81 23.88 1.13 4.17
N ALA A 82 22.84 1.77 4.69
CA ALA A 82 22.96 2.80 5.72
C ALA A 82 23.33 2.24 7.10
N GLY A 83 23.22 0.95 7.29
CA GLY A 83 23.46 0.26 8.55
C GLY A 83 22.19 0.13 9.39
N ALA A 84 22.28 -0.68 10.46
CA ALA A 84 21.14 -0.98 11.29
C ALA A 84 20.54 0.29 11.93
N PRO A 85 19.24 0.56 11.77
CA PRO A 85 18.55 1.71 12.36
C PRO A 85 18.36 1.53 13.88
N ASP A 86 17.83 2.55 14.56
CA ASP A 86 17.50 2.42 15.97
C ASP A 86 16.38 1.43 16.23
N ARG A 87 15.28 1.55 15.49
CA ARG A 87 14.12 0.64 15.52
C ARG A 87 14.24 -0.41 14.43
N SER A 88 13.59 -1.54 14.63
CA SER A 88 13.46 -2.54 13.57
C SER A 88 12.56 -2.02 12.44
N ILE A 89 12.90 -2.39 11.21
CA ILE A 89 12.09 -2.05 10.03
C ILE A 89 11.51 -3.34 9.46
N ILE A 90 10.20 -3.36 9.32
CA ILE A 90 9.46 -4.44 8.68
C ILE A 90 9.17 -4.05 7.23
N PHE A 91 9.50 -4.91 6.30
CA PHE A 91 9.14 -4.82 4.89
C PHE A 91 8.09 -5.89 4.62
N LEU A 92 6.86 -5.48 4.32
CA LEU A 92 5.71 -6.37 4.18
C LEU A 92 5.11 -6.24 2.79
N ALA A 93 5.32 -7.24 1.94
CA ALA A 93 4.60 -7.37 0.69
C ALA A 93 3.30 -8.16 0.93
N VAL A 94 2.16 -7.49 0.82
CA VAL A 94 0.84 -8.09 1.04
C VAL A 94 0.27 -8.64 -0.27
N THR A 95 -0.60 -9.63 -0.14
CA THR A 95 -1.30 -10.26 -1.25
C THR A 95 -2.78 -9.91 -1.25
N ALA A 96 -3.45 -10.15 -2.39
CA ALA A 96 -4.89 -10.02 -2.55
C ALA A 96 -5.43 -8.64 -2.11
N GLU A 97 -4.72 -7.59 -2.46
CA GLU A 97 -5.16 -6.20 -2.29
C GLU A 97 -6.38 -5.94 -3.17
N GLU A 98 -6.30 -6.30 -4.45
CA GLU A 98 -7.32 -6.17 -5.48
C GLU A 98 -8.61 -6.97 -5.19
N SER A 99 -8.52 -7.91 -4.26
CA SER A 99 -9.64 -8.72 -3.78
C SER A 99 -10.26 -8.19 -2.48
N GLY A 100 -9.96 -6.94 -2.10
CA GLY A 100 -10.51 -6.28 -0.92
C GLY A 100 -9.56 -6.29 0.29
N LEU A 101 -8.27 -6.04 0.08
CA LEU A 101 -7.26 -5.87 1.13
C LEU A 101 -7.04 -7.12 2.00
N LEU A 102 -7.27 -8.32 1.47
CA LEU A 102 -7.31 -9.55 2.26
C LEU A 102 -5.97 -9.85 2.96
N GLY A 103 -4.84 -9.60 2.28
CA GLY A 103 -3.52 -9.87 2.84
C GLY A 103 -3.17 -8.94 4.00
N SER A 104 -3.46 -7.65 3.88
CA SER A 104 -3.24 -6.68 4.96
C SER A 104 -4.19 -6.90 6.13
N ALA A 105 -5.45 -7.22 5.87
CA ALA A 105 -6.43 -7.60 6.90
C ALA A 105 -5.99 -8.85 7.66
N TYR A 106 -5.48 -9.86 6.95
CA TYR A 106 -4.93 -11.06 7.58
C TYR A 106 -3.74 -10.74 8.49
N TYR A 107 -2.78 -9.91 8.02
CA TYR A 107 -1.64 -9.51 8.84
C TYR A 107 -2.07 -8.72 10.08
N ALA A 108 -3.06 -7.85 9.95
CA ALA A 108 -3.59 -7.09 11.09
C ALA A 108 -4.20 -7.99 12.16
N GLN A 109 -4.83 -9.10 11.77
CA GLN A 109 -5.42 -10.07 12.68
C GLN A 109 -4.40 -11.10 13.21
N ASN A 110 -3.37 -11.40 12.43
CA ASN A 110 -2.34 -12.41 12.72
C ASN A 110 -0.93 -11.82 12.55
N PRO A 111 -0.56 -10.77 13.29
CA PRO A 111 0.71 -10.09 13.10
C PRO A 111 1.87 -10.96 13.59
N ILE A 112 2.94 -11.05 12.77
CA ILE A 112 4.18 -11.72 13.17
C ILE A 112 4.91 -10.89 14.24
N TYR A 113 4.81 -9.56 14.12
CA TYR A 113 5.36 -8.61 15.08
C TYR A 113 4.23 -7.79 15.71
N PRO A 114 4.22 -7.57 17.04
CA PRO A 114 3.10 -6.93 17.72
C PRO A 114 2.77 -5.54 17.17
N LEU A 115 1.51 -5.33 16.74
CA LEU A 115 1.04 -4.03 16.24
C LEU A 115 1.16 -2.94 17.30
N SER A 116 1.00 -3.26 18.59
CA SER A 116 1.18 -2.33 19.72
C SER A 116 2.61 -1.78 19.84
N LYS A 117 3.58 -2.39 19.15
CA LYS A 117 4.97 -1.97 19.07
C LYS A 117 5.30 -1.28 17.74
N THR A 118 4.36 -1.21 16.80
CA THR A 118 4.53 -0.52 15.53
C THR A 118 4.24 0.96 15.70
N VAL A 119 5.27 1.78 15.60
CA VAL A 119 5.21 3.23 15.88
C VAL A 119 4.79 4.07 14.67
N GLY A 120 4.83 3.48 13.48
CA GLY A 120 4.41 4.14 12.24
C GLY A 120 4.54 3.21 11.05
N GLY A 121 3.81 3.54 9.98
CA GLY A 121 3.83 2.78 8.75
C GLY A 121 3.65 3.65 7.52
N VAL A 122 4.18 3.18 6.41
CA VAL A 122 4.03 3.77 5.08
C VAL A 122 3.59 2.68 4.12
N ASN A 123 2.44 2.85 3.51
CA ASN A 123 2.01 2.03 2.39
C ASN A 123 2.38 2.73 1.07
N MET A 124 2.84 1.95 0.11
CA MET A 124 3.27 2.43 -1.21
C MET A 124 2.43 1.74 -2.28
N ASP A 125 1.78 2.58 -3.09
CA ASP A 125 0.84 2.09 -4.10
C ASP A 125 0.86 3.03 -5.31
N ALA A 126 1.00 2.44 -6.51
CA ALA A 126 0.90 3.11 -7.81
C ALA A 126 1.70 4.43 -7.90
N PHE A 127 3.01 4.37 -7.87
CA PHE A 127 3.85 5.58 -8.05
C PHE A 127 3.62 6.24 -9.41
N GLY A 128 3.51 7.58 -9.39
CA GLY A 128 3.30 8.36 -10.59
C GLY A 128 4.45 8.23 -11.61
N MET A 129 4.10 8.01 -12.88
CA MET A 129 5.04 7.82 -14.00
C MET A 129 5.32 9.12 -14.78
N ALA A 130 4.77 10.25 -14.34
CA ALA A 130 4.87 11.53 -15.05
C ALA A 130 6.24 12.23 -14.94
N GLY A 131 7.22 11.58 -14.31
CA GLY A 131 8.54 12.15 -14.07
C GLY A 131 8.65 12.91 -12.75
N PRO A 132 9.74 13.67 -12.53
CA PRO A 132 9.99 14.35 -11.27
C PRO A 132 8.91 15.38 -10.93
N ALA A 133 8.23 15.21 -9.81
CA ALA A 133 7.28 16.17 -9.29
C ALA A 133 7.98 17.25 -8.46
N LYS A 134 7.53 18.50 -8.55
CA LYS A 134 8.04 19.61 -7.73
C LYS A 134 7.32 19.72 -6.38
N ASN A 135 6.15 19.14 -6.27
CA ASN A 135 5.31 19.16 -5.07
C ASN A 135 4.67 17.80 -4.82
N VAL A 136 4.20 17.62 -3.61
CA VAL A 136 3.41 16.47 -3.17
C VAL A 136 2.12 16.98 -2.57
N ILE A 137 0.99 16.51 -3.06
CA ILE A 137 -0.33 16.82 -2.51
C ILE A 137 -0.57 15.90 -1.33
N VAL A 138 -0.90 16.50 -0.17
CA VAL A 138 -1.17 15.79 1.07
C VAL A 138 -2.66 15.83 1.35
N VAL A 139 -3.33 14.71 1.12
CA VAL A 139 -4.74 14.55 1.50
C VAL A 139 -4.84 14.41 3.01
N GLY A 140 -5.65 15.26 3.63
CA GLY A 140 -5.76 15.32 5.09
C GLY A 140 -4.57 15.98 5.80
N LYS A 141 -3.86 16.89 5.16
CA LYS A 141 -2.80 17.69 5.80
C LYS A 141 -3.30 18.34 7.09
N GLY A 142 -2.49 18.26 8.14
CA GLY A 142 -2.83 18.77 9.48
C GLY A 142 -3.53 17.75 10.40
N LYS A 143 -3.85 16.56 9.90
CA LYS A 143 -4.53 15.51 10.71
C LYS A 143 -3.56 14.56 11.42
N SER A 144 -2.28 14.57 11.06
CA SER A 144 -1.29 13.64 11.59
C SER A 144 0.02 14.32 11.93
N GLY A 145 0.68 13.85 12.99
CA GLY A 145 2.06 14.23 13.31
C GLY A 145 3.09 13.75 12.29
N LEU A 146 2.70 12.92 11.33
CA LEU A 146 3.55 12.47 10.23
C LEU A 146 3.87 13.60 9.23
N ASP A 147 3.02 14.63 9.15
CA ASP A 147 3.20 15.77 8.24
C ASP A 147 4.57 16.42 8.41
N ARG A 148 5.03 16.58 9.65
CA ARG A 148 6.35 17.17 9.95
C ARG A 148 7.53 16.36 9.37
N TYR A 149 7.40 15.04 9.33
CA TYR A 149 8.44 14.17 8.77
C TYR A 149 8.43 14.24 7.24
N LEU A 150 7.23 14.27 6.65
CA LEU A 150 7.07 14.47 5.21
C LEU A 150 7.62 15.83 4.79
N GLU A 151 7.27 16.91 5.46
CA GLU A 151 7.76 18.26 5.18
C GLU A 151 9.28 18.36 5.29
N ALA A 152 9.87 17.75 6.32
CA ALA A 152 11.34 17.72 6.49
C ALA A 152 12.02 16.97 5.33
N ALA A 153 11.48 15.82 4.92
CA ALA A 153 12.00 15.03 3.80
C ALA A 153 11.89 15.80 2.46
N LEU A 154 10.74 16.41 2.20
CA LEU A 154 10.50 17.17 0.97
C LEU A 154 11.39 18.42 0.89
N THR A 155 11.56 19.15 2.00
CA THR A 155 12.43 20.31 2.06
C THR A 155 13.88 19.95 1.72
N GLY A 156 14.37 18.82 2.24
CA GLY A 156 15.72 18.30 1.92
C GLY A 156 15.90 17.96 0.44
N ASP A 157 14.82 17.67 -0.27
CA ASP A 157 14.81 17.34 -1.70
C ASP A 157 14.37 18.53 -2.61
N GLY A 158 14.17 19.70 -2.02
CA GLY A 158 13.74 20.91 -2.74
C GLY A 158 12.28 20.87 -3.21
N ARG A 159 11.44 20.04 -2.57
CA ARG A 159 10.02 19.88 -2.87
C ARG A 159 9.14 20.51 -1.78
N VAL A 160 7.86 20.67 -2.08
CA VAL A 160 6.89 21.30 -1.17
C VAL A 160 5.70 20.35 -0.96
N ALA A 161 5.23 20.28 0.29
CA ALA A 161 3.98 19.61 0.65
C ALA A 161 2.82 20.61 0.54
N GLU A 162 1.87 20.33 -0.35
CA GLU A 162 0.67 21.15 -0.56
C GLU A 162 -0.56 20.42 -0.01
N ALA A 163 -1.54 21.18 0.46
CA ALA A 163 -2.83 20.63 0.80
C ALA A 163 -3.61 20.27 -0.48
N GLU A 164 -4.56 19.36 -0.35
CA GLU A 164 -5.47 19.02 -1.44
C GLU A 164 -6.21 20.26 -1.97
N PRO A 165 -6.14 20.55 -3.29
CA PRO A 165 -6.71 21.77 -3.85
C PRO A 165 -8.24 21.74 -3.95
N THR A 166 -8.87 20.56 -3.89
CA THR A 166 -10.32 20.37 -4.04
C THR A 166 -10.90 19.42 -2.99
N PRO A 167 -10.77 19.75 -1.68
CA PRO A 167 -11.21 18.86 -0.61
C PRO A 167 -12.72 18.57 -0.62
N GLU A 168 -13.51 19.45 -1.22
CA GLU A 168 -14.95 19.29 -1.39
C GLU A 168 -15.33 18.13 -2.34
N LYS A 169 -14.42 17.70 -3.21
CA LYS A 169 -14.64 16.54 -4.10
C LYS A 169 -14.50 15.21 -3.36
N GLY A 170 -14.00 15.24 -2.14
CA GLY A 170 -13.88 14.07 -1.31
C GLY A 170 -12.99 12.97 -1.91
N TYR A 171 -11.91 13.35 -2.60
CA TYR A 171 -10.95 12.38 -3.09
C TYR A 171 -10.39 11.59 -1.91
N TYR A 172 -10.32 10.31 -2.12
CA TYR A 172 -10.02 9.35 -1.10
C TYR A 172 -8.93 8.43 -1.61
N TYR A 173 -7.79 8.46 -0.95
CA TYR A 173 -6.68 7.55 -1.21
C TYR A 173 -6.54 6.57 -0.06
N ARG A 174 -6.35 5.31 -0.38
CA ARG A 174 -6.21 4.22 0.57
C ARG A 174 -4.78 4.06 1.05
#